data_bc178e92129c18ce57080066c80c38f2
#
_entry.id   bc178e92129c18ce57080066c80c38f2
#
_cell.length_a   1.000
_cell.length_b   1.000
_cell.length_c   1.000
_cell.angle_alpha   90.00
_cell.angle_beta   90.00
_cell.angle_gamma   90.00
#
_symmetry.space_group_name_H-M   'P 1'
#
loop_
_entity.id
_entity.type
_entity.pdbx_description
1 polymer ?
#
loop_
_entity_poly.entity_id
_entity_poly.type
_entity_poly.pdbx_seq_one_letter_code
_entity_poly.pdbx_strand_id
1 'polypeptide(L)'
;MYKRQVTHPSDSPKNLRLQAQLQGWSFPYLYDKNQNFAKDLKAACTPDFYLFSNEGDGDFLLYYHGQLDDSRPGNNIPLSGKDLRSAVKDLNQDNSYPSNQMPSLGCNIKWTPGKEPSWFK
;
A
#
# COMPACT_ATOMS: atom_id res chain seq x y z
N MET A 1 4.10 9.47 -10.84
CA MET A 1 4.43 8.30 -10.07
C MET A 1 4.61 7.09 -10.95
N TYR A 2 5.64 6.37 -10.64
CA TYR A 2 5.99 5.22 -11.38
C TYR A 2 5.32 3.97 -10.84
N LYS A 3 4.93 3.11 -11.69
CA LYS A 3 4.17 1.93 -11.28
C LYS A 3 5.02 0.70 -11.24
N ARG A 4 4.90 -0.06 -10.21
CA ARG A 4 5.57 -1.33 -10.04
C ARG A 4 4.79 -2.41 -10.77
N GLN A 5 5.19 -2.64 -12.02
CA GLN A 5 4.50 -3.59 -12.87
C GLN A 5 5.48 -4.66 -13.33
N VAL A 6 4.97 -5.87 -13.43
CA VAL A 6 5.74 -6.98 -14.00
C VAL A 6 6.16 -6.73 -15.45
N THR A 7 5.42 -5.86 -16.13
CA THR A 7 5.66 -5.52 -17.53
C THR A 7 6.68 -4.41 -17.73
N HIS A 8 7.09 -3.71 -16.65
CA HIS A 8 8.05 -2.62 -16.79
C HIS A 8 9.48 -3.13 -16.59
N PRO A 9 10.38 -2.91 -17.55
CA PRO A 9 11.75 -3.49 -17.50
C PRO A 9 12.56 -3.09 -16.26
N SER A 10 12.37 -1.85 -15.75
CA SER A 10 13.08 -1.37 -14.57
C SER A 10 12.55 -1.95 -13.26
N ASP A 11 11.36 -2.55 -13.28
CA ASP A 11 10.70 -3.10 -12.09
C ASP A 11 10.80 -4.62 -12.01
N SER A 12 11.80 -5.20 -12.65
CA SER A 12 12.09 -6.63 -12.52
C SER A 12 12.38 -7.00 -11.05
N PRO A 13 12.07 -8.23 -10.61
CA PRO A 13 12.38 -8.68 -9.25
C PRO A 13 13.85 -8.49 -8.88
N LYS A 14 14.75 -8.68 -9.84
CA LYS A 14 16.18 -8.44 -9.65
C LYS A 14 16.49 -6.98 -9.33
N ASN A 15 15.92 -6.05 -10.09
CA ASN A 15 16.13 -4.61 -9.88
C ASN A 15 15.49 -4.12 -8.58
N LEU A 16 14.31 -4.61 -8.24
CA LEU A 16 13.64 -4.27 -6.98
C LEU A 16 14.44 -4.77 -5.76
N ARG A 17 15.01 -5.96 -5.85
CA ARG A 17 15.90 -6.49 -4.79
C ARG A 17 17.15 -5.63 -4.64
N LEU A 18 17.77 -5.26 -5.76
CA LEU A 18 18.94 -4.38 -5.74
C LEU A 18 18.61 -3.02 -5.14
N GLN A 19 17.46 -2.44 -5.49
CA GLN A 19 17.00 -1.18 -4.91
C GLN A 19 16.85 -1.29 -3.39
N ALA A 20 16.22 -2.35 -2.90
CA ALA A 20 16.04 -2.56 -1.47
C ALA A 20 17.39 -2.66 -0.74
N GLN A 21 18.36 -3.35 -1.33
CA GLN A 21 19.72 -3.45 -0.79
C GLN A 21 20.43 -2.11 -0.76
N LEU A 22 20.38 -1.35 -1.85
CA LEU A 22 21.02 -0.04 -1.96
C LEU A 22 20.43 0.98 -1.00
N GLN A 23 19.13 0.90 -0.73
CA GLN A 23 18.43 1.77 0.22
C GLN A 23 18.53 1.30 1.67
N GLY A 24 19.11 0.13 1.91
CA GLY A 24 19.24 -0.42 3.25
C GLY A 24 17.90 -0.76 3.91
N TRP A 25 16.89 -1.14 3.14
CA TRP A 25 15.58 -1.48 3.71
C TRP A 25 15.64 -2.77 4.51
N SER A 26 15.21 -2.70 5.77
CA SER A 26 15.17 -3.84 6.69
C SER A 26 13.80 -4.52 6.77
N PHE A 27 12.76 -3.92 6.19
CA PHE A 27 11.42 -4.52 6.13
C PHE A 27 11.30 -5.50 4.95
N PRO A 28 10.38 -6.47 5.01
CA PRO A 28 10.10 -7.36 3.88
C PRO A 28 9.65 -6.57 2.64
N TYR A 29 10.30 -6.83 1.51
CA TYR A 29 9.95 -6.24 0.22
C TYR A 29 9.55 -7.37 -0.73
N LEU A 30 8.25 -7.53 -0.92
CA LEU A 30 7.66 -8.69 -1.58
C LEU A 30 7.27 -8.37 -3.02
N TYR A 31 7.34 -9.40 -3.86
CA TYR A 31 6.92 -9.33 -5.26
C TYR A 31 5.64 -10.15 -5.46
N ASP A 32 4.52 -9.47 -5.68
CA ASP A 32 3.21 -10.07 -5.93
C ASP A 32 3.06 -10.43 -7.41
N LYS A 33 3.77 -11.48 -7.83
CA LYS A 33 3.93 -11.87 -9.24
C LYS A 33 2.60 -12.06 -9.98
N ASN A 34 1.64 -12.71 -9.36
CA ASN A 34 0.32 -12.99 -9.94
C ASN A 34 -0.75 -11.96 -9.55
N GLN A 35 -0.39 -10.97 -8.77
CA GLN A 35 -1.24 -9.89 -8.29
C GLN A 35 -2.43 -10.35 -7.42
N ASN A 36 -2.33 -11.56 -6.85
CA ASN A 36 -3.38 -12.08 -6.00
C ASN A 36 -3.49 -11.32 -4.68
N PHE A 37 -2.36 -10.96 -4.09
CA PHE A 37 -2.36 -10.18 -2.85
C PHE A 37 -3.03 -8.81 -3.04
N ALA A 38 -2.71 -8.12 -4.13
CA ALA A 38 -3.36 -6.86 -4.47
C ALA A 38 -4.87 -7.02 -4.69
N LYS A 39 -5.30 -8.14 -5.29
CA LYS A 39 -6.72 -8.45 -5.48
C LYS A 39 -7.43 -8.72 -4.15
N ASP A 40 -6.84 -9.53 -3.30
CA ASP A 40 -7.41 -9.88 -1.99
C ASP A 40 -7.58 -8.64 -1.11
N LEU A 41 -6.62 -7.72 -1.18
CA LEU A 41 -6.70 -6.42 -0.50
C LEU A 41 -7.61 -5.40 -1.21
N LYS A 42 -8.14 -5.72 -2.38
CA LYS A 42 -8.92 -4.79 -3.22
C LYS A 42 -8.18 -3.50 -3.50
N ALA A 43 -6.87 -3.59 -3.69
CA ALA A 43 -6.03 -2.45 -3.98
C ALA A 43 -6.37 -1.86 -5.35
N ALA A 44 -6.52 -0.54 -5.43
CA ALA A 44 -6.91 0.13 -6.66
C ALA A 44 -5.81 1.03 -7.23
N CYS A 45 -4.97 1.58 -6.38
CA CYS A 45 -3.96 2.56 -6.77
C CYS A 45 -2.63 2.31 -6.06
N THR A 46 -1.63 3.08 -6.45
CA THR A 46 -0.31 3.06 -5.83
C THR A 46 0.13 4.49 -5.49
N PRO A 47 0.61 4.74 -4.27
CA PRO A 47 0.63 3.83 -3.12
C PRO A 47 -0.76 3.67 -2.49
N ASP A 48 -0.96 2.53 -1.84
CA ASP A 48 -2.15 2.26 -1.04
C ASP A 48 -1.71 1.63 0.29
N PHE A 49 -2.25 2.10 1.40
CA PHE A 49 -1.76 1.74 2.73
C PHE A 49 -2.81 0.95 3.51
N TYR A 50 -2.35 -0.07 4.19
CA TYR A 50 -3.18 -0.97 5.00
C TYR A 50 -2.54 -1.14 6.36
N LEU A 51 -3.32 -1.02 7.42
CA LEU A 51 -2.91 -1.32 8.78
C LEU A 51 -3.82 -2.43 9.32
N PHE A 52 -3.19 -3.49 9.80
CA PHE A 52 -3.90 -4.61 10.41
C PHE A 52 -3.65 -4.62 11.91
N SER A 53 -4.68 -4.91 12.68
CA SER A 53 -4.51 -5.26 14.09
C SER A 53 -4.19 -6.75 14.21
N ASN A 54 -3.26 -7.06 15.10
CA ASN A 54 -2.94 -8.45 15.43
C ASN A 54 -3.83 -8.90 16.60
N GLU A 55 -4.76 -9.79 16.31
CA GLU A 55 -5.72 -10.30 17.30
C GLU A 55 -5.22 -11.56 18.02
N GLY A 56 -3.99 -11.98 17.75
CA GLY A 56 -3.41 -13.21 18.27
C GLY A 56 -3.73 -14.44 17.41
N ASP A 57 -3.05 -15.55 17.70
CA ASP A 57 -3.24 -16.86 17.02
C ASP A 57 -3.15 -16.80 15.48
N GLY A 58 -2.42 -15.82 14.94
CA GLY A 58 -2.29 -15.63 13.49
C GLY A 58 -3.46 -14.88 12.85
N ASP A 59 -4.39 -14.38 13.64
CA ASP A 59 -5.54 -13.60 13.15
C ASP A 59 -5.18 -12.13 13.03
N PHE A 60 -5.49 -11.56 11.88
CA PHE A 60 -5.29 -10.13 11.59
C PHE A 60 -6.59 -9.52 11.06
N LEU A 61 -6.98 -8.39 11.63
CA LEU A 61 -8.14 -7.63 11.16
C LEU A 61 -7.68 -6.33 10.49
N LEU A 62 -8.27 -6.02 9.34
CA LEU A 62 -8.03 -4.75 8.68
C LEU A 62 -8.58 -3.62 9.54
N TYR A 63 -7.69 -2.73 10.01
CA TYR A 63 -8.04 -1.59 10.83
C TYR A 63 -8.09 -0.29 10.04
N TYR A 64 -7.14 -0.09 9.11
CA TYR A 64 -7.07 1.11 8.28
C TYR A 64 -6.73 0.73 6.84
N HIS A 65 -7.44 1.37 5.91
CA HIS A 65 -7.12 1.31 4.49
C HIS A 65 -7.28 2.72 3.91
N GLY A 66 -6.21 3.31 3.45
CA GLY A 66 -6.27 4.68 2.93
C GLY A 66 -4.92 5.29 2.61
N GLN A 67 -4.91 6.61 2.54
CA GLN A 67 -3.73 7.38 2.20
C GLN A 67 -2.71 7.48 3.35
N LEU A 68 -1.46 7.76 2.99
CA LEU A 68 -0.43 8.11 3.96
C LEU A 68 -0.70 9.47 4.62
N ASP A 69 -0.98 10.45 3.77
CA ASP A 69 -1.31 11.84 4.12
C ASP A 69 -1.85 12.59 2.89
N ASP A 70 -2.01 13.88 3.01
CA ASP A 70 -2.50 14.74 1.91
C ASP A 70 -1.43 15.14 0.90
N SER A 71 -0.17 14.79 1.13
CA SER A 71 0.92 15.15 0.22
C SER A 71 0.76 14.46 -1.13
N ARG A 72 0.90 15.24 -2.20
CA ARG A 72 0.86 14.76 -3.60
C ARG A 72 1.94 15.48 -4.40
N PRO A 73 2.44 14.86 -5.46
CA PRO A 73 3.33 15.58 -6.37
C PRO A 73 2.68 16.88 -6.86
N GLY A 74 3.34 17.99 -6.64
CA GLY A 74 2.93 19.31 -7.12
C GLY A 74 1.91 20.07 -6.27
N ASN A 75 1.43 19.52 -5.13
CA ASN A 75 0.50 20.26 -4.27
C ASN A 75 1.17 21.05 -3.13
N ASN A 76 2.49 20.99 -3.03
CA ASN A 76 3.30 21.68 -2.02
C ASN A 76 2.94 21.38 -0.56
N ILE A 77 2.20 20.29 -0.30
CA ILE A 77 1.93 19.82 1.06
C ILE A 77 3.09 18.93 1.49
N PRO A 78 3.74 19.21 2.64
CA PRO A 78 4.84 18.40 3.12
C PRO A 78 4.43 16.96 3.41
N LEU A 79 5.32 16.02 3.12
CA LEU A 79 5.15 14.62 3.50
C LEU A 79 5.20 14.49 5.02
N SER A 80 4.12 14.06 5.64
CA SER A 80 4.01 13.95 7.10
C SER A 80 3.64 12.55 7.58
N GLY A 81 2.93 11.78 6.75
CA GLY A 81 2.35 10.50 7.14
C GLY A 81 1.23 10.64 8.17
N LYS A 82 0.60 11.80 8.28
CA LYS A 82 -0.33 12.13 9.38
C LYS A 82 -1.50 11.15 9.50
N ASP A 83 -2.08 10.71 8.38
CA ASP A 83 -3.28 9.88 8.42
C ASP A 83 -2.94 8.45 8.88
N LEU A 84 -1.89 7.85 8.33
CA LEU A 84 -1.45 6.53 8.77
C LEU A 84 -0.92 6.57 10.23
N ARG A 85 -0.19 7.62 10.61
CA ARG A 85 0.28 7.80 11.99
C ARG A 85 -0.88 7.94 12.97
N SER A 86 -1.92 8.67 12.59
CA SER A 86 -3.14 8.79 13.40
C SER A 86 -3.83 7.44 13.57
N ALA A 87 -3.94 6.66 12.51
CA ALA A 87 -4.53 5.32 12.59
C ALA A 87 -3.73 4.38 13.51
N VAL A 88 -2.39 4.43 13.45
CA VAL A 88 -1.53 3.66 14.37
C VAL A 88 -1.75 4.09 15.82
N LYS A 89 -1.86 5.40 16.07
CA LYS A 89 -2.15 5.93 17.42
C LYS A 89 -3.51 5.45 17.92
N ASP A 90 -4.55 5.55 17.08
CA ASP A 90 -5.90 5.10 17.42
C ASP A 90 -5.93 3.61 17.77
N LEU A 91 -5.23 2.79 16.97
CA LEU A 91 -5.12 1.34 17.23
C LEU A 91 -4.41 1.07 18.56
N ASN A 92 -3.34 1.79 18.86
CA ASN A 92 -2.60 1.63 20.11
C ASN A 92 -3.37 2.13 21.34
N GLN A 93 -4.42 2.92 21.14
CA GLN A 93 -5.33 3.38 22.18
C GLN A 93 -6.58 2.50 22.32
N ASP A 94 -6.57 1.33 21.68
CA ASP A 94 -7.68 0.36 21.66
C ASP A 94 -9.00 0.94 21.11
N ASN A 95 -8.92 1.96 20.26
CA ASN A 95 -10.09 2.44 19.54
C ASN A 95 -10.57 1.37 18.55
N SER A 96 -11.87 1.16 18.47
CA SER A 96 -12.45 0.10 17.65
C SER A 96 -12.37 0.37 16.14
N TYR A 97 -12.14 1.62 15.76
CA TYR A 97 -11.94 2.06 14.37
C TYR A 97 -11.08 3.32 14.33
N PRO A 98 -10.42 3.62 13.22
CA PRO A 98 -9.63 4.84 13.10
C PRO A 98 -10.51 6.08 13.06
N SER A 99 -10.04 7.18 13.65
CA SER A 99 -10.75 8.46 13.67
C SER A 99 -10.86 9.12 12.29
N ASN A 100 -9.94 8.79 11.39
CA ASN A 100 -9.90 9.30 10.03
C ASN A 100 -9.44 8.21 9.06
N GLN A 101 -10.17 8.05 7.96
CA GLN A 101 -9.86 7.06 6.93
C GLN A 101 -10.13 7.64 5.54
N MET A 102 -9.16 8.38 5.03
CA MET A 102 -9.23 9.01 3.72
C MET A 102 -8.71 8.04 2.64
N PRO A 103 -9.42 7.88 1.51
CA PRO A 103 -8.98 7.01 0.42
C PRO A 103 -7.61 7.43 -0.13
N SER A 104 -6.82 6.44 -0.52
CA SER A 104 -5.58 6.69 -1.25
C SER A 104 -5.87 7.30 -2.61
N LEU A 105 -5.01 8.21 -3.04
CA LEU A 105 -4.98 8.76 -4.39
C LEU A 105 -3.63 8.44 -5.03
N GLY A 106 -3.67 7.92 -6.23
CA GLY A 106 -2.47 7.56 -6.96
C GLY A 106 -2.77 6.99 -8.33
N CYS A 107 -1.73 6.46 -8.96
CA CYS A 107 -1.90 5.82 -10.25
C CYS A 107 -2.57 4.46 -10.10
N ASN A 108 -3.49 4.14 -10.99
CA ASN A 108 -4.13 2.83 -11.03
C ASN A 108 -3.10 1.70 -11.12
N ILE A 109 -3.39 0.61 -10.44
CA ILE A 109 -2.62 -0.62 -10.59
C ILE A 109 -2.71 -1.07 -12.05
N LYS A 110 -1.59 -1.47 -12.61
CA LYS A 110 -1.54 -2.05 -13.95
C LYS A 110 -1.70 -3.56 -13.84
N TRP A 111 -2.93 -3.98 -13.98
CA TRP A 111 -3.25 -5.40 -13.96
C TRP A 111 -2.67 -6.13 -15.18
N THR A 112 -2.36 -7.39 -15.01
CA THR A 112 -2.01 -8.24 -16.14
C THR A 112 -3.20 -8.29 -17.10
N PRO A 113 -3.02 -8.01 -18.40
CA PRO A 113 -4.11 -8.00 -19.36
C PRO A 113 -4.94 -9.29 -19.32
N GLY A 114 -6.25 -9.14 -19.24
CA GLY A 114 -7.20 -10.26 -19.15
C GLY A 114 -7.30 -10.91 -17.77
N LYS A 115 -6.60 -10.36 -16.77
CA LYS A 115 -6.65 -10.83 -15.38
C LYS A 115 -7.04 -9.73 -14.40
N GLU A 116 -7.63 -8.68 -14.90
CA GLU A 116 -8.15 -7.60 -14.10
C GLU A 116 -9.22 -8.12 -13.14
N PRO A 117 -9.29 -7.61 -11.90
CA PRO A 117 -10.36 -7.98 -10.98
C PRO A 117 -11.71 -7.44 -11.47
N SER A 118 -12.79 -8.15 -11.15
CA SER A 118 -14.14 -7.81 -11.62
C SER A 118 -14.64 -6.43 -11.18
N TRP A 119 -14.10 -5.90 -10.09
CA TRP A 119 -14.44 -4.58 -9.57
C TRP A 119 -13.62 -3.44 -10.21
N PHE A 120 -12.61 -3.79 -11.00
CA PHE A 120 -11.82 -2.81 -11.77
C PHE A 120 -12.56 -2.47 -13.06
N LYS A 121 -12.92 -1.23 -13.21
CA LYS A 121 -13.62 -0.74 -14.41
C LYS A 121 -12.93 0.52 -14.94
#